data_4e8db057da91436cfde6080d0197b74a
#
_entry.id   4e8db057da91436cfde6080d0197b74a
#
_cell.length_a   1.000
_cell.length_b   1.000
_cell.length_c   1.000
_cell.angle_alpha   90.00
_cell.angle_beta   90.00
_cell.angle_gamma   90.00
#
_symmetry.space_group_name_H-M   'P 1'
#
loop_
_entity.id
_entity.type
_entity.pdbx_description
1 polymer ?
#
loop_
_entity_poly.entity_id
_entity_poly.type
_entity_poly.pdbx_seq_one_letter_code
_entity_poly.pdbx_strand_id
1 'polypeptide(L)'
;PAIADTAVHSGYFDDQEALVAQAQTLDSLPEVQGIYVTLNEVNPALLARRANRVKLRLGRKDATTSDADIRRRRWFPIDVDPQRPSGVSATDGEHRAALVRAEEIARFLGSEKGWPAPVLADSGNGAHLLYRIDLPNDDASRDLVKRCLEVLDLLFPDQACRIDTANFNAARIWKLYGTTSRKGDHTSDRPHRVSRVLSVPGELQVVSEALLLQLAGALPTEGQAPHAKKHGPFDLRDWLSGHGIRVRSE
;
A
#
# COMPACT_ATOMS: atom_id res chain seq x y z
N PRO A 1 21.31 -12.32 -21.81
CA PRO A 1 20.49 -11.64 -20.83
C PRO A 1 20.96 -12.04 -19.44
N ALA A 2 21.58 -11.09 -18.70
CA ALA A 2 21.93 -11.32 -17.31
C ALA A 2 20.61 -11.49 -16.54
N ILE A 3 20.43 -12.66 -15.92
CA ILE A 3 19.34 -12.87 -14.97
C ILE A 3 19.63 -11.92 -13.81
N ALA A 4 18.77 -10.92 -13.60
CA ALA A 4 18.86 -10.06 -12.45
C ALA A 4 18.90 -10.94 -11.19
N ASP A 5 19.94 -10.82 -10.39
CA ASP A 5 20.06 -11.56 -9.14
C ASP A 5 18.99 -11.02 -8.19
N THR A 6 17.90 -11.73 -8.02
CA THR A 6 16.79 -11.40 -7.11
C THR A 6 17.10 -11.74 -5.66
N ALA A 7 18.37 -11.76 -5.27
CA ALA A 7 18.77 -12.10 -3.92
C ALA A 7 18.22 -11.09 -2.91
N VAL A 8 17.59 -11.61 -1.87
CA VAL A 8 17.13 -10.81 -0.74
C VAL A 8 18.28 -10.62 0.25
N HIS A 9 18.45 -9.40 0.72
CA HIS A 9 19.36 -9.01 1.79
C HIS A 9 18.53 -8.55 2.98
N SER A 10 18.92 -8.84 4.22
CA SER A 10 18.14 -8.44 5.38
C SER A 10 19.01 -8.25 6.62
N GLY A 11 18.61 -7.32 7.49
CA GLY A 11 19.24 -7.03 8.78
C GLY A 11 18.20 -6.57 9.79
N TYR A 12 18.62 -6.46 11.05
CA TYR A 12 17.83 -5.91 12.14
C TYR A 12 18.65 -4.80 12.81
N PHE A 13 18.03 -3.68 13.12
CA PHE A 13 18.71 -2.51 13.60
C PHE A 13 17.95 -1.91 14.79
N ASP A 14 18.67 -1.64 15.87
CA ASP A 14 18.28 -0.76 16.98
C ASP A 14 19.18 0.49 17.06
N ASP A 15 20.21 0.55 16.21
CA ASP A 15 21.07 1.70 15.97
C ASP A 15 20.69 2.36 14.65
N GLN A 16 20.18 3.59 14.74
CA GLN A 16 19.73 4.37 13.57
C GLN A 16 20.89 4.80 12.68
N GLU A 17 22.06 5.12 13.25
CA GLU A 17 23.25 5.53 12.46
C GLU A 17 23.76 4.35 11.65
N ALA A 18 23.82 3.16 12.25
CA ALA A 18 24.18 1.92 11.56
C ALA A 18 23.19 1.59 10.43
N LEU A 19 21.86 1.77 10.65
CA LEU A 19 20.85 1.59 9.62
C LEU A 19 21.08 2.55 8.44
N VAL A 20 21.26 3.83 8.72
CA VAL A 20 21.48 4.86 7.69
C VAL A 20 22.74 4.58 6.88
N ALA A 21 23.86 4.27 7.54
CA ALA A 21 25.11 3.95 6.87
C ALA A 21 24.99 2.72 5.95
N GLN A 22 24.32 1.65 6.41
CA GLN A 22 24.08 0.46 5.59
C GLN A 22 23.13 0.76 4.42
N ALA A 23 22.07 1.54 4.64
CA ALA A 23 21.14 1.91 3.59
C ALA A 23 21.81 2.76 2.51
N GLN A 24 22.64 3.75 2.87
CA GLN A 24 23.39 4.56 1.93
C GLN A 24 24.38 3.72 1.11
N THR A 25 25.12 2.82 1.77
CA THR A 25 26.03 1.90 1.10
C THR A 25 25.30 1.04 0.08
N LEU A 26 24.17 0.45 0.45
CA LEU A 26 23.38 -0.40 -0.45
C LEU A 26 22.70 0.39 -1.56
N ASP A 27 22.21 1.61 -1.29
CA ASP A 27 21.58 2.43 -2.32
C ASP A 27 22.56 2.94 -3.37
N SER A 28 23.86 3.01 -3.03
CA SER A 28 24.91 3.36 -4.01
C SER A 28 25.19 2.27 -5.06
N LEU A 29 24.71 1.03 -4.80
CA LEU A 29 24.90 -0.11 -5.69
C LEU A 29 23.81 -0.14 -6.77
N PRO A 30 24.15 -0.09 -8.06
CA PRO A 30 23.17 -0.02 -9.15
C PRO A 30 22.28 -1.28 -9.25
N GLU A 31 22.75 -2.43 -8.79
CA GLU A 31 22.01 -3.70 -8.77
C GLU A 31 20.94 -3.76 -7.67
N VAL A 32 20.97 -2.88 -6.67
CA VAL A 32 19.96 -2.83 -5.60
C VAL A 32 18.70 -2.16 -6.13
N GLN A 33 17.63 -2.93 -6.31
CA GLN A 33 16.37 -2.45 -6.87
C GLN A 33 15.57 -1.55 -5.91
N GLY A 34 15.72 -1.75 -4.61
CA GLY A 34 15.06 -0.93 -3.59
C GLY A 34 15.37 -1.39 -2.17
N ILE A 35 15.27 -0.47 -1.24
CA ILE A 35 15.49 -0.71 0.19
C ILE A 35 14.16 -0.50 0.91
N TYR A 36 13.83 -1.43 1.80
CA TYR A 36 12.55 -1.47 2.51
C TYR A 36 12.78 -1.72 3.99
N VAL A 37 11.87 -1.24 4.81
CA VAL A 37 11.82 -1.48 6.26
C VAL A 37 10.49 -2.11 6.64
N THR A 38 10.46 -2.90 7.71
CA THR A 38 9.20 -3.35 8.30
C THR A 38 8.50 -2.15 8.93
N LEU A 39 7.25 -1.91 8.53
CA LEU A 39 6.53 -0.70 8.92
C LEU A 39 6.07 -0.72 10.38
N ASN A 40 5.66 -1.88 10.88
CA ASN A 40 5.12 -2.05 12.23
C ASN A 40 6.18 -2.49 13.24
N GLU A 41 5.83 -2.46 14.51
CA GLU A 41 6.72 -2.76 15.63
C GLU A 41 7.14 -4.23 15.67
N VAL A 42 8.40 -4.50 15.35
CA VAL A 42 8.99 -5.85 15.31
C VAL A 42 9.38 -6.29 16.72
N ASN A 43 9.26 -7.59 17.00
CA ASN A 43 9.77 -8.17 18.23
C ASN A 43 11.29 -7.91 18.37
N PRO A 44 11.73 -7.17 19.41
CA PRO A 44 13.13 -6.77 19.56
C PRO A 44 14.10 -7.96 19.71
N ALA A 45 13.62 -9.13 20.14
CA ALA A 45 14.44 -10.35 20.21
C ALA A 45 15.01 -10.76 18.83
N LEU A 46 14.38 -10.32 17.73
CA LEU A 46 14.87 -10.61 16.38
C LEU A 46 16.18 -9.89 16.04
N LEU A 47 16.54 -8.87 16.80
CA LEU A 47 17.84 -8.20 16.66
C LEU A 47 18.99 -9.22 16.70
N ALA A 48 18.89 -10.21 17.57
CA ALA A 48 19.91 -11.26 17.73
C ALA A 48 20.14 -12.10 16.45
N ARG A 49 19.21 -12.09 15.49
CA ARG A 49 19.42 -12.78 14.21
C ARG A 49 20.56 -12.13 13.39
N ARG A 50 20.66 -10.79 13.39
CA ARG A 50 21.63 -10.00 12.58
C ARG A 50 21.72 -8.57 13.12
N ALA A 51 22.27 -8.40 14.31
CA ALA A 51 22.31 -7.12 15.00
C ALA A 51 23.12 -6.08 14.24
N ASN A 52 22.48 -4.95 13.89
CA ASN A 52 23.06 -3.75 13.27
C ASN A 52 23.92 -4.03 12.04
N ARG A 53 23.53 -5.03 11.25
CA ARG A 53 24.19 -5.36 9.98
C ARG A 53 23.23 -6.03 9.01
N VAL A 54 23.52 -5.91 7.74
CA VAL A 54 22.84 -6.63 6.67
C VAL A 54 23.57 -7.92 6.34
N LYS A 55 22.86 -9.04 6.34
CA LYS A 55 23.34 -10.29 5.72
C LYS A 55 22.97 -10.25 4.25
N LEU A 56 23.97 -10.35 3.41
CA LEU A 56 23.82 -10.42 1.98
C LEU A 56 23.39 -11.82 1.56
N ARG A 57 22.52 -11.91 0.54
CA ARG A 57 22.07 -13.15 -0.11
C ARG A 57 21.52 -14.18 0.88
N LEU A 58 20.29 -13.92 1.36
CA LEU A 58 19.63 -14.85 2.26
C LEU A 58 19.42 -16.21 1.58
N GLY A 59 19.83 -17.27 2.29
CA GLY A 59 19.57 -18.64 1.89
C GLY A 59 18.19 -19.13 2.37
N ARG A 60 17.77 -20.31 1.91
CA ARG A 60 16.46 -20.91 2.26
C ARG A 60 16.22 -21.08 3.78
N LYS A 61 17.28 -21.18 4.58
CA LYS A 61 17.19 -21.34 6.04
C LYS A 61 17.19 -20.00 6.79
N ASP A 62 17.41 -18.90 6.10
CA ASP A 62 17.43 -17.57 6.71
C ASP A 62 16.01 -17.04 6.87
N ALA A 63 15.54 -16.96 8.09
CA ALA A 63 14.25 -16.38 8.39
C ALA A 63 14.27 -14.85 8.24
N THR A 64 13.22 -14.31 7.66
CA THR A 64 12.87 -12.89 7.68
C THR A 64 11.79 -12.63 8.71
N THR A 65 11.34 -11.38 8.86
CA THR A 65 10.22 -11.04 9.74
C THR A 65 8.92 -11.59 9.16
N SER A 66 8.16 -12.29 9.97
CA SER A 66 6.82 -12.79 9.69
C SER A 66 5.75 -11.96 10.42
N ASP A 67 4.48 -12.14 10.08
CA ASP A 67 3.38 -11.45 10.78
C ASP A 67 3.34 -11.78 12.27
N ALA A 68 3.71 -13.00 12.66
CA ALA A 68 3.79 -13.41 14.06
C ALA A 68 4.92 -12.70 14.86
N ASP A 69 5.91 -12.14 14.14
CA ASP A 69 7.00 -11.39 14.75
C ASP A 69 6.65 -9.93 15.04
N ILE A 70 5.47 -9.45 14.62
CA ILE A 70 5.00 -8.10 14.87
C ILE A 70 4.26 -8.03 16.21
N ARG A 71 4.66 -7.07 17.04
CA ARG A 71 4.06 -6.86 18.37
C ARG A 71 2.76 -6.08 18.32
N ARG A 72 2.71 -5.07 17.43
CA ARG A 72 1.59 -4.15 17.36
C ARG A 72 1.52 -3.49 15.99
N ARG A 73 0.31 -3.24 15.49
CA ARG A 73 0.07 -2.50 14.26
C ARG A 73 0.04 -1.02 14.57
N ARG A 74 1.04 -0.30 14.10
CA ARG A 74 1.23 1.12 14.36
C ARG A 74 0.85 2.00 13.19
N TRP A 75 0.71 1.42 12.01
CA TRP A 75 0.44 2.14 10.78
C TRP A 75 -0.65 1.48 9.95
N PHE A 76 -1.53 2.32 9.39
CA PHE A 76 -2.43 1.98 8.31
C PHE A 76 -1.82 2.54 7.02
N PRO A 77 -1.24 1.69 6.16
CA PRO A 77 -0.57 2.10 4.96
C PRO A 77 -1.52 2.08 3.76
N ILE A 78 -1.53 3.14 2.97
CA ILE A 78 -2.19 3.19 1.67
C ILE A 78 -1.11 3.41 0.63
N ASP A 79 -0.98 2.46 -0.30
CA ASP A 79 -0.07 2.52 -1.45
C ASP A 79 -0.90 2.76 -2.71
N VAL A 80 -0.63 3.87 -3.36
CA VAL A 80 -1.29 4.28 -4.61
C VAL A 80 -0.31 4.07 -5.75
N ASP A 81 -0.49 2.98 -6.48
CA ASP A 81 0.34 2.62 -7.62
C ASP A 81 -0.32 3.05 -8.94
N PRO A 82 0.41 3.67 -9.88
CA PRO A 82 -0.10 3.93 -11.21
C PRO A 82 -0.19 2.63 -12.02
N GLN A 83 -1.19 2.54 -12.91
CA GLN A 83 -1.32 1.44 -13.85
C GLN A 83 -0.20 1.51 -14.87
N ARG A 84 0.67 0.50 -14.90
CA ARG A 84 1.82 0.38 -15.80
C ARG A 84 2.22 -1.08 -16.01
N PRO A 85 3.02 -1.39 -17.03
CA PRO A 85 3.59 -2.72 -17.19
C PRO A 85 4.39 -3.14 -15.96
N SER A 86 4.33 -4.43 -15.61
CA SER A 86 5.08 -4.97 -14.48
C SER A 86 6.59 -4.87 -14.70
N GLY A 87 7.35 -4.63 -13.64
CA GLY A 87 8.81 -4.65 -13.68
C GLY A 87 9.48 -3.39 -14.26
N VAL A 88 8.72 -2.31 -14.55
CA VAL A 88 9.29 -1.05 -15.05
C VAL A 88 8.96 0.12 -14.13
N SER A 89 9.77 1.15 -14.16
CA SER A 89 9.51 2.41 -13.45
C SER A 89 8.34 3.17 -14.08
N ALA A 90 7.68 4.03 -13.31
CA ALA A 90 6.61 4.89 -13.80
C ALA A 90 7.15 6.00 -14.72
N THR A 91 6.39 6.38 -15.74
CA THR A 91 6.60 7.64 -16.45
C THR A 91 6.29 8.82 -15.53
N ASP A 92 6.68 10.04 -15.92
CA ASP A 92 6.36 11.24 -15.12
C ASP A 92 4.85 11.50 -15.03
N GLY A 93 4.10 11.18 -16.08
CA GLY A 93 2.64 11.30 -16.10
C GLY A 93 1.97 10.29 -15.14
N GLU A 94 2.36 9.02 -15.22
CA GLU A 94 1.89 7.95 -14.34
C GLU A 94 2.21 8.25 -12.86
N HIS A 95 3.44 8.67 -12.59
CA HIS A 95 3.89 9.04 -11.24
C HIS A 95 3.09 10.21 -10.66
N ARG A 96 2.89 11.27 -11.46
CA ARG A 96 2.10 12.45 -11.05
C ARG A 96 0.64 12.08 -10.76
N ALA A 97 0.03 11.20 -11.57
CA ALA A 97 -1.34 10.76 -11.35
C ALA A 97 -1.51 10.07 -9.99
N ALA A 98 -0.55 9.22 -9.58
CA ALA A 98 -0.58 8.58 -8.28
C ALA A 98 -0.45 9.56 -7.12
N LEU A 99 0.40 10.59 -7.24
CA LEU A 99 0.52 11.64 -6.22
C LEU A 99 -0.79 12.43 -6.06
N VAL A 100 -1.40 12.84 -7.17
CA VAL A 100 -2.70 13.54 -7.15
C VAL A 100 -3.78 12.68 -6.51
N ARG A 101 -3.84 11.39 -6.88
CA ARG A 101 -4.81 10.44 -6.30
C ARG A 101 -4.62 10.28 -4.79
N ALA A 102 -3.39 10.19 -4.30
CA ALA A 102 -3.13 10.13 -2.87
C ALA A 102 -3.61 11.38 -2.12
N GLU A 103 -3.41 12.57 -2.68
CA GLU A 103 -3.92 13.82 -2.12
C GLU A 103 -5.46 13.86 -2.08
N GLU A 104 -6.14 13.33 -3.10
CA GLU A 104 -7.60 13.21 -3.12
C GLU A 104 -8.11 12.28 -2.02
N ILE A 105 -7.48 11.11 -1.85
CA ILE A 105 -7.80 10.17 -0.77
C ILE A 105 -7.58 10.83 0.60
N ALA A 106 -6.45 11.50 0.80
CA ALA A 106 -6.17 12.19 2.05
C ALA A 106 -7.18 13.28 2.36
N ARG A 107 -7.60 14.05 1.36
CA ARG A 107 -8.63 15.09 1.48
C ARG A 107 -9.98 14.49 1.85
N PHE A 108 -10.41 13.42 1.18
CA PHE A 108 -11.66 12.71 1.49
C PHE A 108 -11.66 12.18 2.93
N LEU A 109 -10.60 11.48 3.34
CA LEU A 109 -10.49 10.94 4.68
C LEU A 109 -10.49 12.06 5.74
N GLY A 110 -9.81 13.17 5.48
CA GLY A 110 -9.80 14.32 6.40
C GLY A 110 -11.13 15.06 6.45
N SER A 111 -11.66 15.48 5.30
CA SER A 111 -12.83 16.37 5.25
C SER A 111 -14.15 15.65 5.46
N GLU A 112 -14.30 14.41 4.97
CA GLU A 112 -15.58 13.69 5.02
C GLU A 112 -15.63 12.61 6.10
N LYS A 113 -14.48 12.09 6.52
CA LYS A 113 -14.40 11.01 7.53
C LYS A 113 -13.78 11.46 8.85
N GLY A 114 -13.28 12.70 8.94
CA GLY A 114 -12.70 13.25 10.16
C GLY A 114 -11.38 12.59 10.58
N TRP A 115 -10.65 11.99 9.65
CA TRP A 115 -9.35 11.41 9.94
C TRP A 115 -8.29 12.51 10.13
N PRO A 116 -7.30 12.30 11.02
CA PRO A 116 -6.15 13.19 11.12
C PRO A 116 -5.32 13.18 9.82
N ALA A 117 -4.46 14.18 9.66
CA ALA A 117 -3.58 14.24 8.50
C ALA A 117 -2.56 13.09 8.50
N PRO A 118 -2.30 12.45 7.35
CA PRO A 118 -1.31 11.40 7.20
C PRO A 118 0.10 11.94 6.99
N VAL A 119 1.10 11.06 7.10
CA VAL A 119 2.36 11.28 6.38
C VAL A 119 2.10 11.01 4.91
N LEU A 120 2.40 11.96 4.04
CA LEU A 120 2.38 11.82 2.59
C LEU A 120 3.80 11.64 2.08
N ALA A 121 4.01 10.66 1.24
CA ALA A 121 5.32 10.36 0.66
C ALA A 121 5.24 9.90 -0.79
N ASP A 122 6.33 10.13 -1.50
CA ASP A 122 6.61 9.67 -2.84
C ASP A 122 7.44 8.38 -2.75
N SER A 123 6.92 7.27 -3.28
CA SER A 123 7.63 5.99 -3.30
C SER A 123 8.71 5.90 -4.40
N GLY A 124 8.78 6.92 -5.26
CA GLY A 124 9.60 6.94 -6.48
C GLY A 124 8.85 6.44 -7.72
N ASN A 125 7.78 5.66 -7.56
CA ASN A 125 6.94 5.18 -8.66
C ASN A 125 5.45 5.51 -8.46
N GLY A 126 5.02 5.72 -7.24
CA GLY A 126 3.66 6.03 -6.82
C GLY A 126 3.66 6.87 -5.56
N ALA A 127 2.58 6.85 -4.82
CA ALA A 127 2.40 7.65 -3.62
C ALA A 127 2.00 6.81 -2.42
N HIS A 128 2.42 7.22 -1.25
CA HIS A 128 2.11 6.58 0.01
C HIS A 128 1.38 7.53 0.96
N LEU A 129 0.35 7.02 1.65
CA LEU A 129 -0.23 7.67 2.81
C LEU A 129 -0.03 6.75 4.02
N LEU A 130 0.53 7.28 5.08
CA LEU A 130 0.72 6.55 6.33
C LEU A 130 -0.09 7.23 7.44
N TYR A 131 -1.12 6.56 7.90
CA TYR A 131 -1.91 7.00 9.04
C TYR A 131 -1.45 6.28 10.30
N ARG A 132 -1.27 7.03 11.38
CA ARG A 132 -0.95 6.44 12.68
C ARG A 132 -2.17 5.71 13.21
N ILE A 133 -2.02 4.42 13.58
CA ILE A 133 -3.02 3.60 14.26
C ILE A 133 -2.40 2.97 15.49
N ASP A 134 -3.21 2.33 16.33
CA ASP A 134 -2.75 1.60 17.50
C ASP A 134 -3.62 0.37 17.74
N LEU A 135 -3.42 -0.67 16.94
CA LEU A 135 -4.20 -1.91 17.00
C LEU A 135 -3.34 -3.10 17.47
N PRO A 136 -3.95 -4.09 18.14
CA PRO A 136 -3.28 -5.36 18.40
C PRO A 136 -2.90 -6.05 17.07
N ASN A 137 -1.99 -7.00 17.14
CA ASN A 137 -1.65 -7.83 15.98
C ASN A 137 -2.42 -9.15 16.04
N ASP A 138 -3.71 -9.08 15.75
CA ASP A 138 -4.63 -10.21 15.70
C ASP A 138 -5.39 -10.26 14.36
N ASP A 139 -6.20 -11.30 14.19
CA ASP A 139 -6.99 -11.50 12.97
C ASP A 139 -8.07 -10.42 12.79
N ALA A 140 -8.70 -9.96 13.86
CA ALA A 140 -9.73 -8.92 13.77
C ALA A 140 -9.14 -7.60 13.25
N SER A 141 -7.99 -7.19 13.78
CA SER A 141 -7.27 -6.00 13.32
C SER A 141 -6.76 -6.15 11.87
N ARG A 142 -6.28 -7.34 11.50
CA ARG A 142 -5.88 -7.65 10.13
C ARG A 142 -7.05 -7.46 9.16
N ASP A 143 -8.19 -8.07 9.48
CA ASP A 143 -9.37 -8.05 8.62
C ASP A 143 -9.99 -6.64 8.55
N LEU A 144 -9.94 -5.87 9.64
CA LEU A 144 -10.35 -4.47 9.64
C LEU A 144 -9.48 -3.63 8.69
N VAL A 145 -8.16 -3.74 8.80
CA VAL A 145 -7.20 -3.03 7.91
C VAL A 145 -7.44 -3.44 6.45
N LYS A 146 -7.57 -4.74 6.18
CA LYS A 146 -7.86 -5.26 4.84
C LYS A 146 -9.14 -4.67 4.29
N ARG A 147 -10.23 -4.71 5.07
CA ARG A 147 -11.53 -4.18 4.66
C ARG A 147 -11.49 -2.68 4.37
N CYS A 148 -10.76 -1.90 5.18
CA CYS A 148 -10.58 -0.47 4.91
C CYS A 148 -9.88 -0.21 3.57
N LEU A 149 -8.83 -0.98 3.22
CA LEU A 149 -8.14 -0.86 1.93
C LEU A 149 -9.05 -1.23 0.76
N GLU A 150 -9.83 -2.32 0.88
CA GLU A 150 -10.80 -2.75 -0.14
C GLU A 150 -11.89 -1.68 -0.35
N VAL A 151 -12.39 -1.07 0.72
CA VAL A 151 -13.38 0.00 0.63
C VAL A 151 -12.81 1.23 -0.06
N LEU A 152 -11.58 1.61 0.25
CA LEU A 152 -10.92 2.74 -0.42
C LEU A 152 -10.72 2.47 -1.91
N ASP A 153 -10.29 1.27 -2.31
CA ASP A 153 -10.13 0.90 -3.71
C ASP A 153 -11.47 0.98 -4.48
N LEU A 154 -12.57 0.56 -3.86
CA LEU A 154 -13.91 0.67 -4.42
C LEU A 154 -14.45 2.11 -4.46
N LEU A 155 -14.10 2.97 -3.49
CA LEU A 155 -14.52 4.37 -3.46
C LEU A 155 -13.74 5.25 -4.44
N PHE A 156 -12.53 4.84 -4.80
CA PHE A 156 -11.64 5.56 -5.72
C PHE A 156 -11.33 4.74 -6.98
N PRO A 157 -12.35 4.26 -7.72
CA PRO A 157 -12.11 3.51 -8.94
C PRO A 157 -11.42 4.41 -9.97
N ASP A 158 -10.30 3.95 -10.53
CA ASP A 158 -9.53 4.70 -11.50
C ASP A 158 -8.84 3.74 -12.49
N GLN A 159 -8.77 4.16 -13.75
CA GLN A 159 -8.02 3.44 -14.77
C GLN A 159 -6.52 3.79 -14.76
N ALA A 160 -6.14 4.94 -14.21
CA ALA A 160 -4.77 5.40 -14.15
C ALA A 160 -4.01 4.92 -12.90
N CYS A 161 -4.72 4.74 -11.78
CA CYS A 161 -4.14 4.37 -10.50
C CYS A 161 -5.00 3.32 -9.78
N ARG A 162 -4.37 2.57 -8.90
CA ARG A 162 -5.05 1.63 -7.99
C ARG A 162 -4.47 1.72 -6.58
N ILE A 163 -5.26 1.36 -5.60
CA ILE A 163 -4.80 1.14 -4.24
C ILE A 163 -4.36 -0.32 -4.10
N ASP A 164 -3.15 -0.56 -3.59
CA ASP A 164 -2.70 -1.93 -3.32
C ASP A 164 -3.39 -2.48 -2.06
N THR A 165 -4.47 -3.22 -2.26
CA THR A 165 -5.24 -3.84 -1.19
C THR A 165 -4.52 -5.00 -0.48
N ALA A 166 -3.35 -5.44 -0.96
CA ALA A 166 -2.55 -6.48 -0.32
C ALA A 166 -1.71 -5.97 0.86
N ASN A 167 -1.70 -4.67 1.13
CA ASN A 167 -0.89 -4.05 2.18
C ASN A 167 -1.47 -4.19 3.62
N PHE A 168 -2.27 -5.23 3.87
CA PHE A 168 -2.92 -5.45 5.17
C PHE A 168 -2.13 -6.32 6.16
N ASN A 169 -1.14 -7.06 5.72
CA ASN A 169 -0.37 -7.95 6.59
C ASN A 169 0.55 -7.17 7.53
N ALA A 170 0.75 -7.68 8.76
CA ALA A 170 1.44 -6.97 9.83
C ALA A 170 2.93 -6.73 9.53
N ALA A 171 3.60 -7.72 8.93
CA ALA A 171 5.03 -7.65 8.58
C ALA A 171 5.29 -6.97 7.23
N ARG A 172 4.31 -6.21 6.69
CA ARG A 172 4.49 -5.51 5.43
C ARG A 172 5.78 -4.69 5.45
N ILE A 173 6.61 -4.93 4.46
CA ILE A 173 7.77 -4.09 4.20
C ILE A 173 7.34 -2.85 3.40
N TRP A 174 7.99 -1.74 3.68
CA TRP A 174 7.65 -0.43 3.16
C TRP A 174 8.88 0.29 2.66
N LYS A 175 8.77 1.06 1.59
CA LYS A 175 9.90 1.77 1.02
C LYS A 175 10.62 2.61 2.07
N LEU A 176 11.93 2.43 2.21
CA LEU A 176 12.76 3.32 3.01
C LEU A 176 12.95 4.63 2.23
N TYR A 177 12.31 5.70 2.70
CA TYR A 177 12.40 6.99 2.04
C TYR A 177 13.82 7.56 2.09
N GLY A 178 14.20 8.30 1.06
CA GLY A 178 15.57 8.75 0.85
C GLY A 178 16.42 7.79 0.02
N THR A 179 15.85 6.64 -0.40
CA THR A 179 16.54 5.65 -1.22
C THR A 179 15.88 5.51 -2.59
N THR A 180 16.65 5.07 -3.59
CA THR A 180 16.22 4.99 -4.98
C THR A 180 15.31 3.80 -5.23
N SER A 181 14.26 4.01 -6.01
CA SER A 181 13.40 2.95 -6.59
C SER A 181 13.90 2.63 -7.99
N ARG A 182 14.37 1.40 -8.20
CA ARG A 182 14.91 0.92 -9.48
C ARG A 182 14.08 -0.28 -9.94
N LYS A 183 13.07 -0.02 -10.79
CA LYS A 183 12.27 -1.10 -11.42
C LYS A 183 12.58 -1.10 -12.91
N GLY A 184 13.20 -2.19 -13.39
CA GLY A 184 13.68 -2.28 -14.78
C GLY A 184 14.84 -1.31 -15.05
N ASP A 185 15.11 -1.07 -16.32
CA ASP A 185 16.16 -0.17 -16.74
C ASP A 185 15.77 1.30 -16.58
N HIS A 186 16.77 2.13 -16.27
CA HIS A 186 16.60 3.57 -16.29
C HIS A 186 16.55 4.07 -17.71
N THR A 187 15.45 4.70 -18.10
CA THR A 187 15.29 5.35 -19.41
C THR A 187 14.80 6.79 -19.22
N SER A 188 14.91 7.61 -20.27
CA SER A 188 14.39 8.99 -20.24
C SER A 188 12.88 9.06 -19.98
N ASP A 189 12.13 8.07 -20.49
CA ASP A 189 10.68 7.97 -20.32
C ASP A 189 10.27 7.35 -18.96
N ARG A 190 11.09 6.44 -18.45
CA ARG A 190 10.86 5.67 -17.20
C ARG A 190 12.05 5.75 -16.26
N PRO A 191 12.33 6.94 -15.69
CA PRO A 191 13.51 7.15 -14.86
C PRO A 191 13.38 6.46 -13.50
N HIS A 192 14.54 6.07 -12.94
CA HIS A 192 14.63 5.74 -11.53
C HIS A 192 14.49 7.01 -10.70
N ARG A 193 13.80 6.95 -9.56
CA ARG A 193 13.57 8.11 -8.69
C ARG A 193 13.91 7.81 -7.25
N VAL A 194 14.43 8.81 -6.56
CA VAL A 194 14.62 8.76 -5.11
C VAL A 194 13.27 8.95 -4.44
N SER A 195 12.90 8.01 -3.58
CA SER A 195 11.69 8.12 -2.74
C SER A 195 11.89 9.16 -1.65
N ARG A 196 10.82 9.87 -1.26
CA ARG A 196 10.93 10.97 -0.28
C ARG A 196 9.64 11.17 0.50
N VAL A 197 9.77 11.67 1.72
CA VAL A 197 8.64 12.21 2.47
C VAL A 197 8.30 13.58 1.90
N LEU A 198 7.03 13.80 1.56
CA LEU A 198 6.52 15.07 1.01
C LEU A 198 5.96 15.97 2.11
N SER A 199 5.20 15.39 3.05
CA SER A 199 4.70 16.12 4.21
C SER A 199 4.56 15.21 5.43
N VAL A 200 4.81 15.79 6.59
CA VAL A 200 4.57 15.19 7.91
C VAL A 200 3.72 16.15 8.70
N PRO A 201 2.59 15.73 9.28
CA PRO A 201 1.80 16.59 10.15
C PRO A 201 2.61 16.98 11.41
N GLY A 202 2.35 18.15 11.97
CA GLY A 202 3.03 18.62 13.18
C GLY A 202 2.83 17.70 14.38
N GLU A 203 1.72 16.94 14.40
CA GLU A 203 1.41 15.90 15.36
C GLU A 203 0.87 14.66 14.65
N LEU A 204 1.43 13.49 14.96
CA LEU A 204 0.98 12.20 14.44
C LEU A 204 -0.18 11.66 15.29
N GLN A 205 -1.36 12.21 15.08
CA GLN A 205 -2.57 11.76 15.78
C GLN A 205 -2.97 10.35 15.34
N VAL A 206 -3.47 9.55 16.30
CA VAL A 206 -3.92 8.18 16.05
C VAL A 206 -5.32 8.20 15.47
N VAL A 207 -5.52 7.55 14.33
CA VAL A 207 -6.85 7.21 13.81
C VAL A 207 -7.47 6.19 14.75
N SER A 208 -8.61 6.53 15.34
CA SER A 208 -9.30 5.64 16.27
C SER A 208 -9.85 4.39 15.55
N GLU A 209 -9.99 3.30 16.29
CA GLU A 209 -10.65 2.09 15.77
C GLU A 209 -12.07 2.37 15.29
N ALA A 210 -12.79 3.30 15.94
CA ALA A 210 -14.13 3.72 15.52
C ALA A 210 -14.13 4.33 14.11
N LEU A 211 -13.14 5.15 13.75
CA LEU A 211 -13.02 5.72 12.41
C LEU A 211 -12.67 4.65 11.37
N LEU A 212 -11.83 3.66 11.71
CA LEU A 212 -11.56 2.51 10.85
C LEU A 212 -12.81 1.68 10.62
N LEU A 213 -13.58 1.37 11.65
CA LEU A 213 -14.85 0.65 11.55
C LEU A 213 -15.87 1.41 10.70
N GLN A 214 -15.96 2.73 10.86
CA GLN A 214 -16.81 3.59 10.04
C GLN A 214 -16.41 3.52 8.55
N LEU A 215 -15.15 3.56 8.24
CA LEU A 215 -14.66 3.39 6.86
C LEU A 215 -14.97 1.99 6.34
N ALA A 216 -14.67 0.94 7.10
CA ALA A 216 -14.90 -0.44 6.72
C ALA A 216 -16.39 -0.73 6.45
N GLY A 217 -17.31 -0.04 7.16
CA GLY A 217 -18.76 -0.13 6.98
C GLY A 217 -19.34 0.78 5.90
N ALA A 218 -18.54 1.59 5.21
CA ALA A 218 -19.03 2.53 4.20
C ALA A 218 -19.62 1.86 2.95
N LEU A 219 -19.28 0.59 2.70
CA LEU A 219 -19.86 -0.23 1.64
C LEU A 219 -20.40 -1.55 2.22
N PRO A 220 -21.51 -2.08 1.69
CA PRO A 220 -22.05 -3.36 2.13
C PRO A 220 -21.01 -4.48 2.04
N THR A 221 -20.96 -5.36 3.04
CA THR A 221 -20.21 -6.62 2.95
C THR A 221 -20.95 -7.58 2.01
N GLU A 222 -20.22 -8.33 1.18
CA GLU A 222 -20.82 -9.43 0.42
C GLU A 222 -21.59 -10.34 1.39
N GLY A 223 -22.91 -10.46 1.20
CA GLY A 223 -23.82 -11.18 2.09
C GLY A 223 -24.78 -10.29 2.88
N GLN A 224 -24.56 -8.97 2.98
CA GLN A 224 -25.52 -7.99 3.51
C GLN A 224 -26.26 -7.20 2.41
N ALA A 225 -26.16 -7.61 1.15
CA ALA A 225 -27.10 -7.10 0.17
C ALA A 225 -28.51 -7.34 0.73
N PRO A 226 -29.36 -6.30 0.87
CA PRO A 226 -30.75 -6.52 1.21
C PRO A 226 -31.26 -7.58 0.23
N HIS A 227 -31.86 -8.66 0.75
CA HIS A 227 -32.42 -9.71 -0.09
C HIS A 227 -33.16 -9.01 -1.21
N ALA A 228 -32.56 -8.96 -2.38
CA ALA A 228 -33.23 -8.49 -3.58
C ALA A 228 -34.48 -9.37 -3.62
N LYS A 229 -35.66 -8.76 -3.46
CA LYS A 229 -36.92 -9.46 -3.72
C LYS A 229 -36.67 -10.19 -5.02
N LYS A 230 -36.78 -11.52 -5.03
CA LYS A 230 -36.70 -12.33 -6.21
C LYS A 230 -37.69 -11.71 -7.22
N HIS A 231 -37.20 -10.79 -8.01
CA HIS A 231 -37.88 -10.42 -9.22
C HIS A 231 -37.91 -11.69 -10.04
N GLY A 232 -39.10 -12.11 -10.46
CA GLY A 232 -39.24 -13.20 -11.41
C GLY A 232 -38.31 -12.99 -12.61
N PRO A 233 -38.17 -14.00 -13.48
CA PRO A 233 -37.25 -13.91 -14.61
C PRO A 233 -37.44 -12.56 -15.31
N PHE A 234 -36.34 -11.83 -15.52
CA PHE A 234 -36.35 -10.51 -16.17
C PHE A 234 -36.96 -10.67 -17.56
N ASP A 235 -38.13 -10.09 -17.75
CA ASP A 235 -38.78 -10.04 -19.07
C ASP A 235 -38.33 -8.79 -19.81
N LEU A 236 -37.43 -9.00 -20.77
CA LEU A 236 -36.88 -7.94 -21.60
C LEU A 236 -37.98 -7.20 -22.40
N ARG A 237 -39.08 -7.89 -22.79
CA ARG A 237 -40.15 -7.26 -23.55
C ARG A 237 -40.96 -6.30 -22.69
N ASP A 238 -41.30 -6.70 -21.44
CA ASP A 238 -41.98 -5.82 -20.50
C ASP A 238 -41.13 -4.62 -20.12
N TRP A 239 -39.81 -4.84 -19.96
CA TRP A 239 -38.89 -3.73 -19.67
C TRP A 239 -38.78 -2.74 -20.85
N LEU A 240 -38.61 -3.23 -22.07
CA LEU A 240 -38.56 -2.39 -23.30
C LEU A 240 -39.88 -1.63 -23.50
N SER A 241 -41.01 -2.27 -23.27
CA SER A 241 -42.34 -1.67 -23.36
C SER A 241 -42.51 -0.54 -22.34
N GLY A 242 -42.12 -0.78 -21.09
CA GLY A 242 -42.14 0.23 -20.02
C GLY A 242 -41.28 1.46 -20.26
N HIS A 243 -40.25 1.34 -21.12
CA HIS A 243 -39.35 2.43 -21.49
C HIS A 243 -39.61 3.02 -22.88
N GLY A 244 -40.75 2.66 -23.49
CA GLY A 244 -41.18 3.21 -24.79
C GLY A 244 -40.33 2.75 -26.00
N ILE A 245 -39.55 1.68 -25.84
CA ILE A 245 -38.68 1.14 -26.91
C ILE A 245 -39.46 0.09 -27.70
N ARG A 246 -39.72 0.37 -28.99
CA ARG A 246 -40.36 -0.59 -29.91
C ARG A 246 -39.30 -1.43 -30.63
N VAL A 247 -39.31 -2.74 -30.42
CA VAL A 247 -38.52 -3.68 -31.22
C VAL A 247 -39.25 -3.95 -32.53
N ARG A 248 -38.63 -3.62 -33.67
CA ARG A 248 -39.10 -4.08 -34.98
C ARG A 248 -38.70 -5.53 -35.15
N SER A 249 -39.69 -6.41 -35.30
CA SER A 249 -39.44 -7.75 -35.83
C SER A 249 -39.27 -7.64 -37.35
N GLU A 250 -38.17 -8.21 -37.87
CA GLU A 250 -38.09 -8.54 -39.31
C GLU A 250 -39.00 -9.71 -39.62
#